data_123f0bc74cf74827c7d6c7309680ddbf
#
_entry.id   123f0bc74cf74827c7d6c7309680ddbf
#
_cell.length_a   1.000
_cell.length_b   1.000
_cell.length_c   1.000
_cell.angle_alpha   90.00
_cell.angle_beta   90.00
_cell.angle_gamma   90.00
#
_symmetry.space_group_name_H-M   'P 1'
#
loop_
_entity.id
_entity.type
_entity.pdbx_description
1 polymer ?
#
loop_
_entity_poly.entity_id
_entity_poly.type
_entity_poly.pdbx_seq_one_letter_code
_entity_poly.pdbx_strand_id
1 'polypeptide(L)'
;MCEGYATGLSIQAALRSMYSDAAVIVCFSAYNLAHVGRQVKKGFVFADHDEAGIRAAEELPWPWVKSDAPGEDANDLHLRAGLRAVRSVLQSAILGKRGGE
;
A
#
# COMPACT_ATOMS: atom_id res chain seq x y z
N MET A 1 -4.01 -2.24 -2.98
CA MET A 1 -3.09 -2.93 -3.91
C MET A 1 -1.65 -2.70 -3.52
N CYS A 2 -0.80 -3.65 -3.76
CA CYS A 2 0.63 -3.57 -3.47
C CYS A 2 1.42 -4.43 -4.45
N GLU A 3 2.76 -4.30 -4.43
CA GLU A 3 3.62 -5.05 -5.35
C GLU A 3 3.96 -6.45 -4.84
N GLY A 4 4.43 -6.57 -3.60
CA GLY A 4 5.01 -7.80 -3.09
C GLY A 4 4.06 -8.64 -2.24
N TYR A 5 4.31 -9.96 -2.23
CA TYR A 5 3.49 -10.90 -1.46
C TYR A 5 3.63 -10.68 0.06
N ALA A 6 4.86 -10.54 0.56
CA ALA A 6 5.07 -10.29 1.99
C ALA A 6 4.47 -8.95 2.42
N THR A 7 4.57 -7.92 1.57
CA THR A 7 3.90 -6.64 1.76
C THR A 7 2.39 -6.85 1.88
N GLY A 8 1.81 -7.66 0.99
CA GLY A 8 0.38 -7.96 1.00
C GLY A 8 -0.07 -8.64 2.29
N LEU A 9 0.73 -9.56 2.82
CA LEU A 9 0.43 -10.21 4.09
C LEU A 9 0.43 -9.23 5.27
N SER A 10 1.37 -8.30 5.30
CA SER A 10 1.43 -7.26 6.33
C SER A 10 0.24 -6.33 6.26
N ILE A 11 -0.16 -5.92 5.05
CA ILE A 11 -1.34 -5.09 4.83
C ILE A 11 -2.60 -5.83 5.27
N GLN A 12 -2.75 -7.09 4.90
CA GLN A 12 -3.91 -7.90 5.28
C GLN A 12 -4.02 -8.03 6.81
N ALA A 13 -2.89 -8.29 7.48
CA ALA A 13 -2.87 -8.38 8.94
C ALA A 13 -3.33 -7.06 9.59
N ALA A 14 -2.84 -5.94 9.06
CA ALA A 14 -3.22 -4.62 9.56
C ALA A 14 -4.71 -4.33 9.33
N LEU A 15 -5.21 -4.61 8.13
CA LEU A 15 -6.63 -4.40 7.80
C LEU A 15 -7.53 -5.25 8.69
N ARG A 16 -7.19 -6.51 8.90
CA ARG A 16 -7.96 -7.39 9.80
C ARG A 16 -7.96 -6.89 11.24
N SER A 17 -6.84 -6.33 11.70
CA SER A 17 -6.75 -5.74 13.04
C SER A 17 -7.64 -4.51 13.20
N MET A 18 -8.05 -3.89 12.11
CA MET A 18 -8.99 -2.77 12.07
C MET A 18 -10.42 -3.20 11.70
N TYR A 19 -10.68 -4.50 11.70
CA TYR A 19 -11.97 -5.08 11.31
C TYR A 19 -12.41 -4.73 9.89
N SER A 20 -11.45 -4.51 9.00
CA SER A 20 -11.72 -4.27 7.59
C SER A 20 -11.74 -5.59 6.82
N ASP A 21 -12.70 -5.72 5.91
CA ASP A 21 -12.82 -6.86 5.00
C ASP A 21 -12.27 -6.54 3.60
N ALA A 22 -11.56 -5.45 3.45
CA ALA A 22 -10.98 -5.05 2.18
C ALA A 22 -10.06 -6.14 1.61
N ALA A 23 -10.20 -6.43 0.33
CA ALA A 23 -9.36 -7.39 -0.36
C ALA A 23 -7.99 -6.78 -0.66
N VAL A 24 -6.95 -7.60 -0.55
CA VAL A 24 -5.59 -7.21 -0.90
C VAL A 24 -5.22 -7.85 -2.23
N ILE A 25 -4.87 -7.04 -3.21
CA ILE A 25 -4.41 -7.50 -4.52
C ILE A 25 -2.90 -7.31 -4.60
N VAL A 26 -2.18 -8.42 -4.78
CA VAL A 26 -0.73 -8.42 -4.94
C VAL A 26 -0.43 -8.47 -6.43
N CYS A 27 0.30 -7.49 -6.93
CA CYS A 27 0.51 -7.30 -8.38
C CYS A 27 1.88 -7.76 -8.86
N PHE A 28 2.81 -8.01 -7.96
CA PHE A 28 4.16 -8.54 -8.19
C PHE A 28 5.14 -7.59 -8.89
N SER A 29 4.69 -6.43 -9.37
CA SER A 29 5.57 -5.39 -9.90
C SER A 29 4.85 -4.04 -9.94
N ALA A 30 5.62 -2.95 -10.03
CA ALA A 30 5.07 -1.61 -10.19
C ALA A 30 4.32 -1.47 -11.51
N TYR A 31 4.86 -2.05 -12.59
CA TYR A 31 4.20 -2.04 -13.90
C TYR A 31 2.82 -2.71 -13.84
N ASN A 32 2.76 -3.91 -13.27
CA ASN A 32 1.51 -4.64 -13.13
C ASN A 32 0.51 -3.91 -12.22
N LEU A 33 1.01 -3.26 -11.16
CA LEU A 33 0.15 -2.52 -10.24
C LEU A 33 -0.62 -1.43 -10.99
N ALA A 34 0.06 -0.64 -11.79
CA ALA A 34 -0.59 0.39 -12.59
C ALA A 34 -1.56 -0.22 -13.61
N HIS A 35 -1.17 -1.31 -14.26
CA HIS A 35 -1.99 -2.00 -15.24
C HIS A 35 -3.28 -2.57 -14.63
N VAL A 36 -3.17 -3.31 -13.54
CA VAL A 36 -4.31 -3.91 -12.84
C VAL A 36 -5.21 -2.83 -12.24
N GLY A 37 -4.60 -1.78 -11.69
CA GLY A 37 -5.34 -0.68 -11.07
C GLY A 37 -6.30 0.01 -12.04
N ARG A 38 -5.93 0.13 -13.31
CA ARG A 38 -6.80 0.73 -14.32
C ARG A 38 -8.07 -0.09 -14.57
N GLN A 39 -8.08 -1.36 -14.17
CA GLN A 39 -9.21 -2.28 -14.36
C GLN A 39 -10.11 -2.36 -13.13
N VAL A 40 -9.73 -1.74 -12.02
CA VAL A 40 -10.48 -1.76 -10.76
C VAL A 40 -11.14 -0.41 -10.56
N LYS A 41 -12.41 -0.40 -10.13
CA LYS A 41 -13.19 0.83 -10.00
C LYS A 41 -12.78 1.70 -8.82
N LYS A 42 -12.38 1.08 -7.71
CA LYS A 42 -12.11 1.80 -6.47
C LYS A 42 -11.09 1.04 -5.63
N GLY A 43 -10.18 1.76 -5.03
CA GLY A 43 -9.18 1.16 -4.15
C GLY A 43 -8.22 2.17 -3.59
N PHE A 44 -7.15 1.69 -3.01
CA PHE A 44 -5.99 2.48 -2.61
C PHE A 44 -4.73 1.62 -2.77
N VAL A 45 -3.58 2.27 -2.75
CA VAL A 45 -2.28 1.62 -2.96
C VAL A 45 -1.40 1.83 -1.75
N PHE A 46 -0.75 0.75 -1.31
CA PHE A 46 0.41 0.85 -0.42
C PHE A 46 1.64 0.66 -1.30
N ALA A 47 2.29 1.76 -1.64
CA ALA A 47 3.43 1.76 -2.55
C ALA A 47 4.72 1.40 -1.79
N ASP A 48 5.62 0.70 -2.47
CA ASP A 48 7.00 0.61 -2.00
C ASP A 48 7.62 2.01 -2.06
N HIS A 49 8.39 2.38 -1.04
CA HIS A 49 9.01 3.71 -0.98
C HIS A 49 10.25 3.76 -1.88
N ASP A 50 10.03 3.61 -3.16
CA ASP A 50 11.04 3.77 -4.19
C ASP A 50 10.42 4.50 -5.40
N GLU A 51 11.26 4.91 -6.33
CA GLU A 51 10.81 5.71 -7.47
C GLU A 51 9.76 4.98 -8.32
N ALA A 52 9.99 3.69 -8.59
CA ALA A 52 9.07 2.91 -9.41
C ALA A 52 7.71 2.71 -8.74
N GLY A 53 7.71 2.42 -7.44
CA GLY A 53 6.48 2.22 -6.66
C GLY A 53 5.65 3.49 -6.55
N ILE A 54 6.31 4.61 -6.26
CA ILE A 54 5.63 5.91 -6.15
C ILE A 54 5.06 6.33 -7.51
N ARG A 55 5.83 6.16 -8.57
CA ARG A 55 5.38 6.51 -9.92
C ARG A 55 4.16 5.68 -10.34
N ALA A 56 4.16 4.38 -10.06
CA ALA A 56 3.02 3.52 -10.35
C ALA A 56 1.78 3.94 -9.58
N ALA A 57 1.92 4.28 -8.31
CA ALA A 57 0.80 4.75 -7.49
C ALA A 57 0.24 6.08 -8.01
N GLU A 58 1.11 6.99 -8.44
CA GLU A 58 0.69 8.29 -8.97
C GLU A 58 -0.07 8.20 -10.29
N GLU A 59 0.11 7.11 -11.05
CA GLU A 59 -0.64 6.88 -12.29
C GLU A 59 -2.11 6.56 -12.06
N LEU A 60 -2.49 6.18 -10.84
CA LEU A 60 -3.86 5.83 -10.50
C LEU A 60 -4.56 7.00 -9.77
N PRO A 61 -5.88 7.17 -9.97
CA PRO A 61 -6.62 8.27 -9.35
C PRO A 61 -6.97 8.02 -7.89
N TRP A 62 -6.33 7.08 -7.24
CA TRP A 62 -6.69 6.64 -5.89
C TRP A 62 -5.79 7.22 -4.81
N PRO A 63 -6.24 7.22 -3.55
CA PRO A 63 -5.35 7.44 -2.43
C PRO A 63 -4.22 6.43 -2.45
N TRP A 64 -3.03 6.86 -2.05
CA TRP A 64 -1.90 5.96 -1.89
C TRP A 64 -1.02 6.41 -0.74
N VAL A 65 -0.37 5.45 -0.12
CA VAL A 65 0.51 5.67 1.03
C VAL A 65 1.80 4.88 0.85
N LYS A 66 2.80 5.23 1.64
CA LYS A 66 4.08 4.55 1.66
C LYS A 66 4.66 4.62 3.07
N SER A 67 5.65 3.76 3.38
CA SER A 67 6.46 3.91 4.58
C SER A 67 7.22 5.24 4.54
N ASP A 68 7.53 5.78 5.71
CA ASP A 68 8.31 7.01 5.84
C ASP A 68 9.80 6.80 5.53
N ALA A 69 10.29 5.56 5.52
CA ALA A 69 11.69 5.25 5.29
C ALA A 69 11.94 4.88 3.82
N PRO A 70 12.88 5.57 3.12
CA PRO A 70 13.22 5.23 1.74
C PRO A 70 13.64 3.76 1.60
N GLY A 71 13.17 3.12 0.53
CA GLY A 71 13.46 1.73 0.22
C GLY A 71 12.59 0.71 0.96
N GLU A 72 11.73 1.15 1.88
CA GLU A 72 10.85 0.24 2.64
C GLU A 72 9.56 -0.08 1.91
N ASP A 73 9.12 -1.33 2.04
CA ASP A 73 7.74 -1.72 1.77
C ASP A 73 6.96 -1.89 3.09
N ALA A 74 5.70 -2.32 3.02
CA ALA A 74 4.89 -2.50 4.22
C ALA A 74 5.42 -3.62 5.12
N ASN A 75 6.02 -4.67 4.54
CA ASN A 75 6.60 -5.74 5.33
C ASN A 75 7.82 -5.25 6.12
N ASP A 76 8.68 -4.44 5.50
CA ASP A 76 9.83 -3.84 6.19
C ASP A 76 9.36 -2.94 7.32
N LEU A 77 8.35 -2.13 7.09
CA LEU A 77 7.76 -1.28 8.12
C LEU A 77 7.19 -2.11 9.27
N HIS A 78 6.50 -3.20 8.96
CA HIS A 78 5.95 -4.13 9.95
C HIS A 78 7.06 -4.72 10.83
N LEU A 79 8.13 -5.19 10.21
CA LEU A 79 9.27 -5.78 10.93
C LEU A 79 10.02 -4.76 11.78
N ARG A 80 10.17 -3.53 11.29
CA ARG A 80 10.90 -2.47 11.98
C ARG A 80 10.09 -1.81 13.10
N ALA A 81 8.83 -1.52 12.86
CA ALA A 81 8.02 -0.64 13.73
C ALA A 81 6.70 -1.26 14.20
N GLY A 82 6.41 -2.50 13.82
CA GLY A 82 5.24 -3.23 14.29
C GLY A 82 3.98 -2.99 13.47
N LEU A 83 2.97 -3.80 13.76
CA LEU A 83 1.69 -3.76 13.04
C LEU A 83 0.99 -2.41 13.21
N ARG A 84 1.13 -1.78 14.36
CA ARG A 84 0.53 -0.47 14.64
C ARG A 84 1.02 0.59 13.65
N ALA A 85 2.29 0.55 13.27
CA ALA A 85 2.84 1.49 12.30
C ALA A 85 2.21 1.29 10.92
N VAL A 86 2.03 0.04 10.48
CA VAL A 86 1.35 -0.28 9.22
C VAL A 86 -0.11 0.21 9.25
N ARG A 87 -0.81 -0.02 10.35
CA ARG A 87 -2.18 0.46 10.54
C ARG A 87 -2.27 1.98 10.43
N SER A 88 -1.35 2.68 11.06
CA SER A 88 -1.31 4.14 11.05
C SER A 88 -1.18 4.70 9.63
N VAL A 89 -0.30 4.09 8.82
CA VAL A 89 -0.12 4.47 7.42
C VAL A 89 -1.38 4.16 6.60
N LEU A 90 -1.98 2.98 6.80
CA LEU A 90 -3.21 2.60 6.09
C LEU A 90 -4.38 3.52 6.41
N GLN A 91 -4.49 4.01 7.63
CA GLN A 91 -5.54 4.96 8.01
C GLN A 91 -5.49 6.23 7.17
N SER A 92 -4.31 6.68 6.79
CA SER A 92 -4.15 7.82 5.88
C SER A 92 -4.78 7.56 4.52
N ALA A 93 -4.63 6.34 3.97
CA ALA A 93 -5.27 5.97 2.71
C ALA A 93 -6.80 5.92 2.84
N ILE A 94 -7.30 5.37 3.94
CA ILE A 94 -8.75 5.30 4.21
C ILE A 94 -9.34 6.71 4.30
N LEU A 95 -8.59 7.67 4.81
CA LEU A 95 -9.01 9.08 4.86
C LEU A 95 -8.85 9.81 3.52
N GLY A 96 -8.46 9.11 2.46
CA GLY A 96 -8.34 9.68 1.12
C GLY A 96 -7.04 10.44 0.85
N LYS A 97 -6.04 10.31 1.70
CA LYS A 97 -4.76 11.01 1.52
C LYS A 97 -3.89 10.38 0.45
N ARG A 98 -3.00 11.18 -0.13
CA ARG A 98 -2.06 10.75 -1.18
C ARG A 98 -0.64 11.10 -0.76
N GLY A 99 0.25 10.11 -0.84
CA GLY A 99 1.67 10.30 -0.55
C GLY A 99 1.93 10.70 0.89
N GLY A 100 2.57 11.85 1.09
CA GLY A 100 2.94 12.36 2.40
C GLY A 100 2.02 13.46 2.96
N GLU A 101 0.84 13.58 2.41
CA GLU A 101 -0.14 14.59 2.89
C GLU A 101 -0.47 14.43 4.35
#